data_911fdd8cbb54c6f03ac97320743dd526
#
_entry.id   911fdd8cbb54c6f03ac97320743dd526
#
_cell.length_a   1.000
_cell.length_b   1.000
_cell.length_c   1.000
_cell.angle_alpha   90.00
_cell.angle_beta   90.00
_cell.angle_gamma   90.00
#
_symmetry.space_group_name_H-M   'P 1'
#
loop_
_entity.id
_entity.type
_entity.pdbx_description
1 polymer ?
#
loop_
_entity_poly.entity_id
_entity_poly.type
_entity_poly.pdbx_seq_one_letter_code
_entity_poly.pdbx_strand_id
1 'polypeptide(L)'
;MKYLHTMIRVSNIEDSLKFFCDGLGLKETKSMENEKGRYTLVFLAAPNDENAEIELTYNWDGDNLGDGSRNFGHLAYRVENIYETCQRLKDMGVTINRPPRDGHMAFVRSPDNISIEILQEGYLEPKEPWASMKNTGEW
;
A
#
# COMPACT_ATOMS: atom_id res chain seq x y z
N MET A 1 25.38 3.97 8.24
CA MET A 1 24.45 3.63 7.14
C MET A 1 23.03 3.87 7.65
N LYS A 2 22.18 4.50 6.84
CA LYS A 2 20.78 4.78 7.17
C LYS A 2 19.91 4.33 6.00
N TYR A 3 18.85 3.59 6.27
CA TYR A 3 17.79 3.35 5.28
C TYR A 3 17.13 4.67 4.90
N LEU A 4 16.82 4.88 3.62
CA LEU A 4 16.17 6.10 3.14
C LEU A 4 14.72 5.85 2.74
N HIS A 5 14.48 4.99 1.76
CA HIS A 5 13.14 4.70 1.27
C HIS A 5 13.11 3.42 0.42
N THR A 6 11.93 2.90 0.18
CA THR A 6 11.66 1.96 -0.91
C THR A 6 10.99 2.72 -2.04
N MET A 7 11.56 2.64 -3.25
CA MET A 7 10.96 3.23 -4.45
C MET A 7 10.07 2.21 -5.15
N ILE A 8 8.89 2.65 -5.53
CA ILE A 8 7.97 1.91 -6.40
C ILE A 8 7.49 2.82 -7.54
N ARG A 9 7.44 2.28 -8.75
CA ARG A 9 6.86 2.99 -9.89
C ARG A 9 5.35 2.84 -9.88
N VAL A 10 4.65 3.90 -10.25
CA VAL A 10 3.20 3.94 -10.32
C VAL A 10 2.73 4.44 -11.68
N SER A 11 1.64 3.89 -12.19
CA SER A 11 1.06 4.26 -13.49
C SER A 11 0.15 5.47 -13.42
N ASN A 12 -0.42 5.74 -12.24
CA ASN A 12 -1.30 6.87 -11.97
C ASN A 12 -1.03 7.40 -10.55
N ILE A 13 -0.57 8.64 -10.48
CA ILE A 13 -0.19 9.22 -9.18
C ILE A 13 -1.41 9.52 -8.30
N GLU A 14 -2.53 9.97 -8.90
CA GLU A 14 -3.76 10.31 -8.16
C GLU A 14 -4.38 9.06 -7.52
N ASP A 15 -4.51 7.97 -8.28
CA ASP A 15 -5.03 6.70 -7.78
C ASP A 15 -4.14 6.12 -6.69
N SER A 16 -2.82 6.25 -6.85
CA SER A 16 -1.85 5.79 -5.85
C SER A 16 -1.94 6.60 -4.56
N LEU A 17 -2.03 7.94 -4.66
CA LEU A 17 -2.21 8.79 -3.49
C LEU A 17 -3.54 8.50 -2.77
N LYS A 18 -4.62 8.28 -3.51
CA LYS A 18 -5.88 7.87 -2.93
C LYS A 18 -5.75 6.55 -2.16
N PHE A 19 -5.05 5.55 -2.72
CA PHE A 19 -4.81 4.28 -2.03
C PHE A 19 -3.96 4.46 -0.78
N PHE A 20 -2.77 5.06 -0.92
CA PHE A 20 -1.82 5.15 0.18
C PHE A 20 -2.23 6.18 1.25
N CYS A 21 -2.78 7.33 0.85
CA CYS A 21 -3.16 8.39 1.80
C CYS A 21 -4.57 8.20 2.34
N ASP A 22 -5.59 8.11 1.49
CA ASP A 22 -6.99 7.99 1.95
C ASP A 22 -7.27 6.57 2.50
N GLY A 23 -6.74 5.55 1.83
CA GLY A 23 -6.93 4.15 2.20
C GLY A 23 -6.10 3.73 3.42
N LEU A 24 -4.78 3.87 3.36
CA LEU A 24 -3.85 3.44 4.41
C LEU A 24 -3.55 4.51 5.45
N GLY A 25 -3.82 5.79 5.17
CA GLY A 25 -3.58 6.89 6.10
C GLY A 25 -2.14 7.40 6.09
N LEU A 26 -1.34 7.07 5.06
CA LEU A 26 -0.01 7.67 4.93
C LEU A 26 -0.11 9.17 4.69
N LYS A 27 0.96 9.87 5.01
CA LYS A 27 1.08 11.33 4.80
C LYS A 27 2.21 11.60 3.82
N GLU A 28 1.96 12.55 2.92
CA GLU A 28 3.01 13.10 2.08
C GLU A 28 4.03 13.83 2.96
N THR A 29 5.30 13.44 2.82
CA THR A 29 6.43 14.09 3.50
C THR A 29 7.09 15.11 2.59
N LYS A 30 7.17 14.83 1.29
CA LYS A 30 7.68 15.71 0.25
C LYS A 30 7.25 15.24 -1.13
N SER A 31 7.26 16.16 -2.09
CA SER A 31 7.11 15.86 -3.52
C SER A 31 8.00 16.75 -4.37
N MET A 32 8.30 16.29 -5.58
CA MET A 32 9.04 17.05 -6.56
C MET A 32 8.70 16.62 -7.98
N GLU A 33 8.74 17.58 -8.89
CA GLU A 33 8.66 17.33 -10.33
C GLU A 33 10.01 17.59 -10.99
N ASN A 34 10.38 16.75 -11.92
CA ASN A 34 11.58 16.91 -12.72
C ASN A 34 11.20 16.97 -14.19
N GLU A 35 11.07 18.19 -14.73
CA GLU A 35 10.69 18.39 -16.12
C GLU A 35 11.75 17.84 -17.11
N LYS A 36 13.02 17.95 -16.77
CA LYS A 36 14.10 17.43 -17.61
C LYS A 36 14.09 15.90 -17.67
N GLY A 37 13.84 15.26 -16.55
CA GLY A 37 13.72 13.79 -16.43
C GLY A 37 12.31 13.28 -16.74
N ARG A 38 11.32 14.18 -16.84
CA ARG A 38 9.90 13.88 -17.09
C ARG A 38 9.31 12.88 -16.12
N TYR A 39 9.45 13.19 -14.81
CA TYR A 39 8.86 12.37 -13.74
C TYR A 39 8.44 13.23 -12.54
N THR A 40 7.51 12.68 -11.78
CA THR A 40 7.11 13.17 -10.46
C THR A 40 7.49 12.16 -9.41
N LEU A 41 8.05 12.62 -8.30
CA LEU A 41 8.32 11.84 -7.10
C LEU A 41 7.40 12.32 -5.98
N VAL A 42 6.78 11.40 -5.27
CA VAL A 42 6.02 11.67 -4.05
C VAL A 42 6.48 10.71 -2.96
N PHE A 43 6.89 11.26 -1.82
CA PHE A 43 7.34 10.50 -0.67
C PHE A 43 6.24 10.45 0.38
N LEU A 44 5.93 9.27 0.85
CA LEU A 44 4.87 9.02 1.83
C LEU A 44 5.42 8.24 3.02
N ALA A 45 4.92 8.55 4.21
CA ALA A 45 5.26 7.80 5.43
C ALA A 45 4.04 7.63 6.34
N ALA A 46 4.09 6.64 7.22
CA ALA A 46 3.11 6.49 8.27
C ALA A 46 3.23 7.63 9.29
N PRO A 47 2.12 8.14 9.88
CA PRO A 47 2.14 9.33 10.73
C PRO A 47 3.07 9.28 11.94
N ASN A 48 3.42 8.11 12.43
CA ASN A 48 4.31 7.97 13.59
C ASN A 48 5.65 7.29 13.22
N ASP A 49 5.96 7.22 11.92
CA ASP A 49 7.16 6.57 11.40
C ASP A 49 7.69 7.30 10.16
N GLU A 50 7.92 8.58 10.30
CA GLU A 50 8.30 9.50 9.20
C GLU A 50 9.65 9.16 8.56
N ASN A 51 10.45 8.30 9.19
CA ASN A 51 11.74 7.88 8.65
C ASN A 51 11.65 6.63 7.75
N ALA A 52 10.50 5.96 7.69
CA ALA A 52 10.25 4.79 6.84
C ALA A 52 9.44 5.20 5.60
N GLU A 53 10.05 6.00 4.72
CA GLU A 53 9.38 6.50 3.53
C GLU A 53 9.27 5.44 2.43
N ILE A 54 8.18 5.50 1.67
CA ILE A 54 8.11 4.98 0.31
C ILE A 54 8.22 6.16 -0.66
N GLU A 55 8.91 5.96 -1.78
CA GLU A 55 8.97 6.90 -2.90
C GLU A 55 8.09 6.38 -4.03
N LEU A 56 7.04 7.11 -4.36
CA LEU A 56 6.26 6.88 -5.57
C LEU A 56 6.90 7.61 -6.73
N THR A 57 7.28 6.89 -7.78
CA THR A 57 7.83 7.46 -9.00
C THR A 57 6.80 7.34 -10.13
N TYR A 58 6.35 8.46 -10.66
CA TYR A 58 5.47 8.53 -11.82
C TYR A 58 6.24 9.10 -13.02
N ASN A 59 6.47 8.29 -14.02
CA ASN A 59 7.10 8.73 -15.28
C ASN A 59 6.04 9.22 -16.25
N TRP A 60 6.17 10.47 -16.71
CA TRP A 60 5.16 11.15 -17.53
C TRP A 60 4.96 10.51 -18.90
N ASP A 61 6.00 9.89 -19.44
CA ASP A 61 5.94 9.20 -20.73
C ASP A 61 5.45 7.73 -20.60
N GLY A 62 5.06 7.35 -19.39
CA GLY A 62 4.62 6.01 -19.05
C GLY A 62 5.78 5.05 -18.75
N ASP A 63 5.46 4.01 -18.01
CA ASP A 63 6.33 2.87 -17.73
C ASP A 63 5.63 1.59 -18.16
N ASN A 64 6.37 0.65 -18.73
CA ASN A 64 5.91 -0.72 -18.83
C ASN A 64 6.08 -1.37 -17.45
N LEU A 65 5.12 -1.14 -16.58
CA LEU A 65 5.09 -1.71 -15.23
C LEU A 65 4.76 -3.18 -15.25
N GLY A 66 5.26 -3.95 -16.14
CA GLY A 66 5.05 -5.41 -16.24
C GLY A 66 4.22 -6.07 -15.15
N ASP A 67 3.93 -7.30 -15.27
CA ASP A 67 3.13 -8.11 -14.32
C ASP A 67 3.82 -8.41 -12.97
N GLY A 68 4.81 -7.59 -12.60
CA GLY A 68 5.56 -7.65 -11.34
C GLY A 68 6.57 -8.80 -11.32
N SER A 69 7.85 -8.48 -11.30
CA SER A 69 8.86 -9.51 -11.06
C SER A 69 8.78 -9.99 -9.60
N ARG A 70 9.00 -11.28 -9.36
CA ARG A 70 9.07 -11.88 -8.02
C ARG A 70 10.17 -11.32 -7.12
N ASN A 71 11.03 -10.44 -7.63
CA ASN A 71 12.12 -9.82 -6.87
C ASN A 71 11.64 -8.79 -5.84
N PHE A 72 10.47 -8.22 -6.03
CA PHE A 72 9.80 -7.40 -5.03
C PHE A 72 8.70 -8.23 -4.34
N GLY A 73 8.77 -8.37 -3.02
CA GLY A 73 7.77 -9.10 -2.24
C GLY A 73 6.55 -8.24 -1.96
N HIS A 74 6.61 -7.44 -0.89
CA HIS A 74 5.52 -6.56 -0.46
C HIS A 74 6.05 -5.41 0.39
N LEU A 75 5.19 -4.43 0.63
CA LEU A 75 5.34 -3.46 1.71
C LEU A 75 4.47 -3.89 2.87
N ALA A 76 4.96 -3.78 4.11
CA ALA A 76 4.21 -4.14 5.31
C ALA A 76 3.92 -2.90 6.16
N TYR A 77 2.68 -2.80 6.65
CA TYR A 77 2.24 -1.74 7.55
C TYR A 77 1.49 -2.31 8.74
N ARG A 78 1.77 -1.77 9.92
CA ARG A 78 1.03 -2.07 11.15
C ARG A 78 -0.07 -1.04 11.34
N VAL A 79 -1.26 -1.50 11.72
CA VAL A 79 -2.45 -0.67 11.91
C VAL A 79 -3.09 -0.97 13.27
N GLU A 80 -3.75 0.04 13.84
CA GLU A 80 -4.44 -0.07 15.13
C GLU A 80 -5.70 -0.96 15.06
N ASN A 81 -6.40 -0.95 13.92
CA ASN A 81 -7.58 -1.77 13.70
C ASN A 81 -7.63 -2.29 12.25
N ILE A 82 -7.25 -3.57 12.09
CA ILE A 82 -7.19 -4.22 10.78
C ILE A 82 -8.55 -4.33 10.10
N TYR A 83 -9.62 -4.51 10.87
CA TYR A 83 -10.97 -4.64 10.32
C TYR A 83 -11.48 -3.33 9.72
N GLU A 84 -11.29 -2.22 10.43
CA GLU A 84 -11.65 -0.88 9.94
C GLU A 84 -10.83 -0.49 8.71
N THR A 85 -9.54 -0.79 8.73
CA THR A 85 -8.65 -0.54 7.59
C THR A 85 -9.08 -1.35 6.38
N CYS A 86 -9.32 -2.65 6.53
CA CYS A 86 -9.76 -3.50 5.43
C CYS A 86 -11.15 -3.14 4.92
N GLN A 87 -12.08 -2.71 5.81
CA GLN A 87 -13.40 -2.26 5.39
C GLN A 87 -13.31 -0.98 4.55
N ARG A 88 -12.56 0.00 5.00
CA ARG A 88 -12.33 1.24 4.23
C ARG A 88 -11.74 0.95 2.85
N LEU A 89 -10.70 0.11 2.78
CA LEU A 89 -10.10 -0.29 1.50
C LEU A 89 -11.09 -1.01 0.60
N LYS A 90 -11.89 -1.91 1.13
CA LYS A 90 -12.95 -2.62 0.39
C LYS A 90 -13.99 -1.65 -0.16
N ASP A 91 -14.41 -0.66 0.62
CA ASP A 91 -15.39 0.35 0.20
C ASP A 91 -14.82 1.27 -0.91
N MET A 92 -13.50 1.43 -0.95
CA MET A 92 -12.77 2.09 -2.04
C MET A 92 -12.60 1.21 -3.30
N GLY A 93 -13.06 -0.03 -3.28
CA GLY A 93 -12.90 -0.98 -4.40
C GLY A 93 -11.54 -1.66 -4.47
N VAL A 94 -10.74 -1.58 -3.41
CA VAL A 94 -9.43 -2.24 -3.34
C VAL A 94 -9.58 -3.76 -3.26
N THR A 95 -8.79 -4.48 -4.03
CA THR A 95 -8.75 -5.95 -3.97
C THR A 95 -8.11 -6.42 -2.67
N ILE A 96 -8.84 -7.23 -1.90
CA ILE A 96 -8.34 -7.88 -0.69
C ILE A 96 -8.08 -9.35 -1.01
N ASN A 97 -6.82 -9.69 -1.27
CA ASN A 97 -6.43 -11.06 -1.64
C ASN A 97 -6.52 -12.04 -0.46
N ARG A 98 -6.06 -11.61 0.70
CA ARG A 98 -6.20 -12.34 1.96
C ARG A 98 -6.97 -11.49 2.96
N PRO A 99 -8.24 -11.83 3.26
CA PRO A 99 -9.00 -11.15 4.30
C PRO A 99 -8.38 -11.32 5.69
N PRO A 100 -8.61 -10.39 6.65
CA PRO A 100 -8.10 -10.49 8.02
C PRO A 100 -8.89 -11.51 8.87
N ARG A 101 -8.92 -12.78 8.44
CA ARG A 101 -9.74 -13.85 9.04
C ARG A 101 -9.39 -14.15 10.49
N ASP A 102 -8.11 -14.01 10.81
CA ASP A 102 -7.53 -14.29 12.11
C ASP A 102 -7.43 -13.05 13.01
N GLY A 103 -7.91 -11.90 12.52
CA GLY A 103 -7.76 -10.62 13.23
C GLY A 103 -6.32 -10.09 13.27
N HIS A 104 -5.39 -10.72 12.53
CA HIS A 104 -3.97 -10.41 12.64
C HIS A 104 -3.35 -9.89 11.35
N MET A 105 -3.66 -10.50 10.20
CA MET A 105 -2.97 -10.22 8.94
C MET A 105 -3.94 -10.20 7.76
N ALA A 106 -3.72 -9.26 6.85
CA ALA A 106 -4.39 -9.18 5.56
C ALA A 106 -3.39 -8.86 4.46
N PHE A 107 -3.74 -9.21 3.21
CA PHE A 107 -3.04 -8.76 2.01
C PHE A 107 -3.99 -8.08 1.05
N VAL A 108 -3.58 -6.91 0.56
CA VAL A 108 -4.32 -6.11 -0.42
C VAL A 108 -3.42 -5.74 -1.60
N ARG A 109 -4.00 -5.22 -2.68
CA ARG A 109 -3.26 -4.78 -3.85
C ARG A 109 -3.42 -3.29 -4.09
N SER A 110 -2.29 -2.61 -4.35
CA SER A 110 -2.31 -1.24 -4.85
C SER A 110 -2.84 -1.18 -6.29
N PRO A 111 -3.12 0.03 -6.86
CA PRO A 111 -3.52 0.17 -8.26
C PRO A 111 -2.56 -0.48 -9.26
N ASP A 112 -1.26 -0.45 -8.99
CA ASP A 112 -0.20 -1.09 -9.80
C ASP A 112 0.13 -2.53 -9.36
N ASN A 113 -0.81 -3.18 -8.69
CA ASN A 113 -0.69 -4.58 -8.28
C ASN A 113 0.45 -4.88 -7.28
N ILE A 114 0.92 -3.87 -6.55
CA ILE A 114 1.89 -4.05 -5.48
C ILE A 114 1.22 -4.73 -4.30
N SER A 115 1.83 -5.79 -3.78
CA SER A 115 1.35 -6.49 -2.58
C SER A 115 1.61 -5.66 -1.33
N ILE A 116 0.59 -5.46 -0.53
CA ILE A 116 0.65 -4.74 0.74
C ILE A 116 0.18 -5.68 1.85
N GLU A 117 1.06 -5.95 2.80
CA GLU A 117 0.72 -6.66 4.03
C GLU A 117 0.21 -5.67 5.07
N ILE A 118 -0.92 -5.98 5.68
CA ILE A 118 -1.48 -5.21 6.79
C ILE A 118 -1.48 -6.10 8.02
N LEU A 119 -0.82 -5.65 9.07
CA LEU A 119 -0.69 -6.35 10.34
C LEU A 119 -1.41 -5.59 11.45
N GLN A 120 -2.13 -6.32 12.30
CA GLN A 120 -2.76 -5.79 13.48
C GLN A 120 -1.74 -5.42 14.55
N GLU A 121 -1.88 -4.26 15.18
CA GLU A 121 -1.19 -3.93 16.42
C GLU A 121 -1.89 -4.63 17.61
N GLY A 122 -1.13 -5.44 18.35
CA GLY A 122 -1.72 -6.26 19.42
C GLY A 122 -2.57 -7.40 18.89
N TYR A 123 -3.72 -7.65 19.51
CA TYR A 123 -4.58 -8.78 19.21
C TYR A 123 -6.05 -8.34 19.07
N LEU A 124 -6.70 -8.85 18.04
CA LEU A 124 -8.16 -8.76 17.87
C LEU A 124 -8.72 -10.15 17.62
N GLU A 125 -9.88 -10.45 18.22
CA GLU A 125 -10.60 -11.69 17.97
C GLU A 125 -11.08 -11.78 16.51
N PRO A 126 -11.10 -13.00 15.92
CA PRO A 126 -11.74 -13.23 14.64
C PRO A 126 -13.19 -12.70 14.61
N LYS A 127 -13.54 -11.98 13.53
CA LYS A 127 -14.83 -11.30 13.41
C LYS A 127 -15.46 -11.56 12.05
N GLU A 128 -16.76 -11.88 12.05
CA GLU A 128 -17.54 -11.94 10.82
C GLU A 128 -17.78 -10.54 10.22
N PRO A 129 -17.87 -10.39 8.89
CA PRO A 129 -17.83 -11.46 7.88
C PRO A 129 -16.41 -11.92 7.51
N TRP A 130 -15.38 -11.32 8.06
CA TRP A 130 -13.99 -11.56 7.68
C TRP A 130 -13.51 -12.98 8.00
N ALA A 131 -13.95 -13.52 9.15
CA ALA A 131 -13.52 -14.84 9.62
C ALA A 131 -13.86 -15.97 8.64
N SER A 132 -14.98 -15.88 7.93
CA SER A 132 -15.44 -16.87 6.95
C SER A 132 -15.04 -16.56 5.50
N MET A 133 -14.45 -15.38 5.22
CA MET A 133 -14.08 -14.99 3.86
C MET A 133 -12.91 -15.81 3.33
N LYS A 134 -13.00 -16.21 2.06
CA LYS A 134 -11.92 -16.92 1.35
C LYS A 134 -10.93 -15.97 0.73
N ASN A 135 -9.71 -16.45 0.45
CA ASN A 135 -8.75 -15.74 -0.39
C ASN A 135 -9.32 -15.55 -1.80
N THR A 136 -9.02 -14.41 -2.41
CA THR A 136 -9.45 -14.06 -3.76
C THR A 136 -8.29 -14.07 -4.77
N GLY A 137 -7.11 -14.49 -4.35
CA GLY A 137 -5.91 -14.57 -5.17
C GLY A 137 -4.67 -14.88 -4.34
N GLU A 138 -3.51 -14.75 -4.98
CA GLU A 138 -2.20 -14.86 -4.36
C GLU A 138 -1.64 -13.45 -4.02
N TRP A 139 -0.68 -13.38 -3.08
CA TRP A 139 -0.05 -12.14 -2.63
C TRP A 139 1.48 -12.24 -2.58
#